data_913e00b274024fe4cfdb49b24af210d7
#
_entry.id   913e00b274024fe4cfdb49b24af210d7
#
_cell.length_a   1.000
_cell.length_b   1.000
_cell.length_c   1.000
_cell.angle_alpha   90.00
_cell.angle_beta   90.00
_cell.angle_gamma   90.00
#
_symmetry.space_group_name_H-M   'P 1'
#
loop_
_entity.id
_entity.type
_entity.pdbx_description
1 polymer ?
#
loop_
_entity_poly.entity_id
_entity_poly.type
_entity_poly.pdbx_seq_one_letter_code
_entity_poly.pdbx_strand_id
1 'polypeptide(L)'
;MKKTPALRFFKCYAALVGAFDPAEVIFILYMEQMTALCRMGYNTTHSQQYHMMRMAIGKRLFKKYVEKFTKMKLLIKVIMSDGNIDFGIDTKLYEKLVLILDSFKSTMQARQFCDEMFGGSSVVSLVDLDAEMLDEWKQKHALE
;
A
#
# COMPACT_ATOMS: atom_id res chain seq x y z
N MET A 1 13.78 22.86 4.02
CA MET A 1 13.17 21.52 4.21
C MET A 1 14.21 20.54 4.71
N LYS A 2 13.86 19.71 5.68
CA LYS A 2 14.80 18.72 6.22
C LYS A 2 15.09 17.62 5.19
N LYS A 3 16.32 17.13 5.16
CA LYS A 3 16.69 16.00 4.30
C LYS A 3 16.00 14.72 4.77
N THR A 4 15.67 13.85 3.81
CA THR A 4 15.12 12.53 4.12
C THR A 4 16.14 11.75 4.96
N PRO A 5 15.76 11.24 6.15
CA PRO A 5 16.68 10.46 6.98
C PRO A 5 16.93 9.06 6.41
N ALA A 6 18.00 8.41 6.85
CA ALA A 6 18.21 7.01 6.55
C ALA A 6 17.14 6.17 7.28
N LEU A 7 16.35 5.41 6.52
CA LEU A 7 15.33 4.55 7.10
C LEU A 7 15.96 3.20 7.46
N ARG A 8 15.98 2.88 8.75
CA ARG A 8 16.56 1.63 9.26
C ARG A 8 15.50 0.58 9.58
N PHE A 9 14.27 1.01 9.82
CA PHE A 9 13.15 0.12 10.10
C PHE A 9 11.85 0.84 9.78
N PHE A 10 10.79 0.05 9.59
CA PHE A 10 9.44 0.55 9.38
C PHE A 10 8.52 0.05 10.48
N LYS A 11 7.57 0.89 10.87
CA LYS A 11 6.44 0.45 11.69
C LYS A 11 5.51 -0.36 10.80
N CYS A 12 5.26 -1.61 11.16
CA CYS A 12 4.46 -2.52 10.37
C CYS A 12 3.27 -3.06 11.15
N TYR A 13 2.09 -3.03 10.54
CA TYR A 13 0.93 -3.75 11.07
C TYR A 13 1.01 -5.22 10.66
N ALA A 14 0.90 -6.12 11.63
CA ALA A 14 0.98 -7.55 11.39
C ALA A 14 -0.05 -8.03 10.37
N ALA A 15 -1.20 -7.35 10.30
CA ALA A 15 -2.27 -7.68 9.36
C ALA A 15 -1.84 -7.62 7.88
N LEU A 16 -0.83 -6.81 7.53
CA LEU A 16 -0.32 -6.72 6.18
C LEU A 16 0.53 -7.93 5.79
N VAL A 17 1.20 -8.54 6.77
CA VAL A 17 2.14 -9.63 6.52
C VAL A 17 1.36 -10.89 6.12
N GLY A 18 1.71 -11.43 4.96
CA GLY A 18 1.03 -12.60 4.42
C GLY A 18 -0.22 -12.29 3.58
N ALA A 19 -0.89 -11.15 3.82
CA ALA A 19 -2.00 -10.71 2.99
C ALA A 19 -1.51 -10.19 1.62
N PHE A 20 -0.33 -9.60 1.62
CA PHE A 20 0.37 -9.15 0.41
C PHE A 20 1.72 -9.84 0.29
N ASP A 21 2.30 -9.82 -0.91
CA ASP A 21 3.67 -10.30 -1.11
C ASP A 21 4.64 -9.46 -0.29
N PRO A 22 5.79 -10.03 0.16
CA PRO A 22 6.75 -9.27 0.96
C PRO A 22 7.21 -7.96 0.30
N ALA A 23 7.44 -7.96 -1.01
CA ALA A 23 7.83 -6.74 -1.73
C ALA A 23 6.70 -5.71 -1.75
N GLU A 24 5.45 -6.14 -1.83
CA GLU A 24 4.29 -5.24 -1.74
C GLU A 24 4.18 -4.62 -0.34
N VAL A 25 4.43 -5.40 0.70
CA VAL A 25 4.43 -4.90 2.09
C VAL A 25 5.52 -3.83 2.25
N ILE A 26 6.73 -4.09 1.77
CA ILE A 26 7.82 -3.11 1.80
C ILE A 26 7.41 -1.82 1.07
N PHE A 27 6.78 -1.95 -0.10
CA PHE A 27 6.30 -0.81 -0.87
C PHE A 27 5.31 0.03 -0.06
N ILE A 28 4.29 -0.61 0.52
CA ILE A 28 3.27 0.09 1.34
C ILE A 28 3.93 0.80 2.52
N LEU A 29 4.82 0.11 3.24
CA LEU A 29 5.48 0.67 4.42
C LEU A 29 6.38 1.85 4.06
N TYR A 30 7.10 1.75 2.94
CA TYR A 30 7.95 2.84 2.46
C TYR A 30 7.08 4.07 2.15
N MET A 31 5.98 3.89 1.42
CA MET A 31 5.10 5.00 1.04
C MET A 31 4.41 5.62 2.25
N GLU A 32 4.02 4.81 3.22
CA GLU A 32 3.46 5.30 4.49
C GLU A 32 4.49 6.12 5.25
N GLN A 33 5.74 5.65 5.29
CA GLN A 33 6.83 6.37 5.95
C GLN A 33 7.12 7.70 5.23
N MET A 34 7.09 7.73 3.90
CA MET A 34 7.25 8.99 3.15
C MET A 34 6.14 9.98 3.51
N THR A 35 4.91 9.51 3.66
CA THR A 35 3.79 10.35 4.08
C THR A 35 4.02 10.94 5.47
N ALA A 36 4.47 10.12 6.41
CA ALA A 36 4.78 10.57 7.77
C ALA A 36 5.92 11.58 7.79
N LEU A 37 6.98 11.33 7.03
CA LEU A 37 8.13 12.25 6.93
C LEU A 37 7.74 13.58 6.30
N CYS A 38 6.89 13.56 5.29
CA CYS A 38 6.37 14.79 4.67
C CYS A 38 5.65 15.66 5.68
N ARG A 39 4.82 15.06 6.53
CA ARG A 39 4.11 15.77 7.60
C ARG A 39 5.05 16.36 8.63
N MET A 40 6.21 15.74 8.83
CA MET A 40 7.24 16.22 9.76
C MET A 40 8.15 17.29 9.13
N GLY A 41 7.93 17.66 7.87
CA GLY A 41 8.68 18.70 7.19
C GLY A 41 9.94 18.21 6.47
N TYR A 42 10.11 16.91 6.31
CA TYR A 42 11.23 16.37 5.51
C TYR A 42 10.93 16.46 4.02
N ASN A 43 11.99 16.54 3.21
CA ASN A 43 11.87 16.47 1.76
C ASN A 43 11.58 15.01 1.35
N THR A 44 10.43 14.78 0.73
CA THR A 44 10.00 13.45 0.26
C THR A 44 9.84 13.40 -1.25
N THR A 45 10.15 14.50 -1.96
CA THR A 45 10.05 14.59 -3.41
C THR A 45 11.39 14.22 -4.03
N HIS A 46 11.44 13.10 -4.72
CA HIS A 46 12.67 12.54 -5.29
C HIS A 46 12.41 11.93 -6.66
N SER A 47 13.49 11.55 -7.35
CA SER A 47 13.38 10.81 -8.61
C SER A 47 12.79 9.42 -8.37
N GLN A 48 12.20 8.85 -9.42
CA GLN A 48 11.71 7.47 -9.38
C GLN A 48 12.83 6.52 -8.97
N GLN A 49 14.03 6.72 -9.52
CA GLN A 49 15.19 5.88 -9.19
C GLN A 49 15.56 5.95 -7.72
N TYR A 50 15.51 7.13 -7.11
CA TYR A 50 15.77 7.28 -5.68
C TYR A 50 14.81 6.41 -4.85
N HIS A 51 13.51 6.50 -5.14
CA HIS A 51 12.50 5.71 -4.42
C HIS A 51 12.72 4.20 -4.63
N MET A 52 13.00 3.79 -5.85
CA MET A 52 13.26 2.37 -6.17
C MET A 52 14.47 1.84 -5.41
N MET A 53 15.54 2.60 -5.36
CA MET A 53 16.77 2.22 -4.64
C MET A 53 16.52 2.08 -3.13
N ARG A 54 15.75 3.02 -2.57
CA ARG A 54 15.44 3.01 -1.13
C ARG A 54 14.60 1.79 -0.74
N MET A 55 13.73 1.33 -1.63
CA MET A 55 12.92 0.13 -1.42
C MET A 55 13.61 -1.16 -1.84
N ALA A 56 14.73 -1.08 -2.54
CA ALA A 56 15.39 -2.21 -3.17
C ALA A 56 14.46 -3.00 -4.09
N ILE A 57 13.64 -2.27 -4.87
CA ILE A 57 12.67 -2.85 -5.81
C ILE A 57 13.07 -2.45 -7.23
N GLY A 58 13.05 -3.41 -8.17
CA GLY A 58 13.33 -3.15 -9.56
C GLY A 58 12.20 -2.39 -10.25
N LYS A 59 12.51 -1.81 -11.42
CA LYS A 59 11.61 -0.93 -12.18
C LYS A 59 10.28 -1.61 -12.53
N ARG A 60 10.32 -2.88 -12.91
CA ARG A 60 9.12 -3.63 -13.30
C ARG A 60 8.13 -3.76 -12.16
N LEU A 61 8.60 -4.19 -10.98
CA LEU A 61 7.77 -4.33 -9.79
C LEU A 61 7.30 -2.97 -9.29
N PHE A 62 8.18 -1.97 -9.32
CA PHE A 62 7.84 -0.61 -8.90
C PHE A 62 6.64 -0.09 -9.70
N LYS A 63 6.69 -0.18 -11.03
CA LYS A 63 5.60 0.26 -11.90
C LYS A 63 4.31 -0.51 -11.64
N LYS A 64 4.42 -1.83 -11.48
CA LYS A 64 3.29 -2.70 -11.18
C LYS A 64 2.59 -2.29 -9.88
N TYR A 65 3.37 -2.03 -8.84
CA TYR A 65 2.81 -1.66 -7.53
C TYR A 65 2.24 -0.25 -7.52
N VAL A 66 2.90 0.71 -8.18
CA VAL A 66 2.34 2.05 -8.33
C VAL A 66 0.97 1.99 -8.99
N GLU A 67 0.84 1.22 -10.06
CA GLU A 67 -0.43 1.05 -10.76
C GLU A 67 -1.49 0.40 -9.87
N LYS A 68 -1.15 -0.72 -9.24
CA LYS A 68 -2.06 -1.47 -8.36
C LYS A 68 -2.58 -0.61 -7.21
N PHE A 69 -1.67 -0.02 -6.45
CA PHE A 69 -2.05 0.74 -5.25
C PHE A 69 -2.71 2.08 -5.58
N THR A 70 -2.43 2.65 -6.74
CA THR A 70 -3.16 3.83 -7.23
C THR A 70 -4.61 3.46 -7.61
N LYS A 71 -4.82 2.32 -8.26
CA LYS A 71 -6.17 1.82 -8.57
C LYS A 71 -6.97 1.50 -7.31
N MET A 72 -6.31 1.01 -6.27
CA MET A 72 -6.92 0.80 -4.95
C MET A 72 -7.28 2.11 -4.24
N LYS A 73 -6.82 3.24 -4.75
CA LYS A 73 -6.94 4.57 -4.12
C LYS A 73 -6.11 4.70 -2.83
N LEU A 74 -5.25 3.75 -2.57
CA LEU A 74 -4.35 3.78 -1.41
C LEU A 74 -3.17 4.72 -1.63
N LEU A 75 -2.59 4.68 -2.82
CA LEU A 75 -1.40 5.46 -3.19
C LEU A 75 -1.79 6.71 -3.97
N ILE A 76 -1.23 7.84 -3.56
CA ILE A 76 -1.35 9.14 -4.25
C ILE A 76 0.03 9.47 -4.83
N LYS A 77 0.07 9.81 -6.12
CA LYS A 77 1.31 10.15 -6.81
C LYS A 77 1.18 11.53 -7.44
N VAL A 78 2.13 12.41 -7.16
CA VAL A 78 2.22 13.74 -7.78
C VAL A 78 3.57 13.86 -8.49
N ILE A 79 3.55 14.11 -9.80
CA ILE A 79 4.75 14.35 -10.58
C ILE A 79 5.01 15.86 -10.60
N MET A 80 6.20 16.25 -10.14
CA MET A 80 6.61 17.65 -10.08
C MET A 80 7.12 18.10 -11.45
N SER A 81 7.23 19.42 -11.61
CA SER A 81 7.68 20.02 -12.90
C SER A 81 9.09 19.59 -13.30
N ASP A 82 9.94 19.23 -12.35
CA ASP A 82 11.31 18.77 -12.61
C ASP A 82 11.42 17.24 -12.86
N GLY A 83 10.28 16.55 -12.90
CA GLY A 83 10.23 15.10 -13.09
C GLY A 83 10.35 14.29 -11.80
N ASN A 84 10.65 14.92 -10.67
CA ASN A 84 10.65 14.26 -9.39
C ASN A 84 9.23 13.90 -8.98
N ILE A 85 9.10 12.88 -8.15
CA ILE A 85 7.82 12.33 -7.74
C ILE A 85 7.65 12.46 -6.24
N ASP A 86 6.50 12.96 -5.83
CA ASP A 86 6.06 12.92 -4.45
C ASP A 86 4.99 11.84 -4.32
N PHE A 87 5.18 10.93 -3.35
CA PHE A 87 4.23 9.86 -3.07
C PHE A 87 3.59 10.08 -1.71
N GLY A 88 2.33 9.70 -1.59
CA GLY A 88 1.62 9.70 -0.33
C GLY A 88 0.70 8.50 -0.22
N ILE A 89 0.40 8.12 1.01
CA ILE A 89 -0.62 7.12 1.33
C ILE A 89 -1.84 7.87 1.87
N ASP A 90 -3.02 7.52 1.38
CA ASP A 90 -4.27 7.99 1.99
C ASP A 90 -4.41 7.31 3.34
N THR A 91 -4.23 8.07 4.41
CA THR A 91 -4.17 7.54 5.77
C THR A 91 -5.48 6.86 6.19
N LYS A 92 -6.62 7.44 5.81
CA LYS A 92 -7.92 6.87 6.16
C LYS A 92 -8.17 5.55 5.45
N LEU A 93 -7.80 5.46 4.18
CA LEU A 93 -7.92 4.22 3.41
C LEU A 93 -6.90 3.18 3.88
N TYR A 94 -5.73 3.60 4.30
CA TYR A 94 -4.75 2.71 4.93
C TYR A 94 -5.32 2.08 6.20
N GLU A 95 -5.87 2.89 7.09
CA GLU A 95 -6.50 2.40 8.32
C GLU A 95 -7.65 1.45 8.01
N LYS A 96 -8.48 1.78 7.03
CA LYS A 96 -9.57 0.94 6.56
C LYS A 96 -9.04 -0.42 6.09
N LEU A 97 -7.98 -0.42 5.29
CA LEU A 97 -7.35 -1.65 4.80
C LEU A 97 -6.85 -2.52 5.96
N VAL A 98 -6.13 -1.92 6.90
CA VAL A 98 -5.62 -2.65 8.08
C VAL A 98 -6.75 -3.26 8.89
N LEU A 99 -7.84 -2.52 9.12
CA LEU A 99 -8.99 -3.03 9.86
C LEU A 99 -9.67 -4.18 9.13
N ILE A 100 -9.81 -4.07 7.81
CA ILE A 100 -10.39 -5.15 6.99
C ILE A 100 -9.53 -6.41 7.11
N LEU A 101 -8.22 -6.30 6.94
CA LEU A 101 -7.30 -7.44 7.00
C LEU A 101 -7.25 -8.06 8.38
N ASP A 102 -7.31 -7.25 9.42
CA ASP A 102 -7.29 -7.71 10.81
C ASP A 102 -8.59 -8.44 11.21
N SER A 103 -9.65 -8.24 10.45
CA SER A 103 -10.95 -8.89 10.71
C SER A 103 -11.02 -10.35 10.25
N PHE A 104 -10.06 -10.83 9.47
CA PHE A 104 -10.03 -12.21 9.01
C PHE A 104 -9.49 -13.14 10.09
N LYS A 105 -10.02 -14.38 10.12
CA LYS A 105 -9.60 -15.39 11.11
C LYS A 105 -8.21 -15.94 10.85
N SER A 106 -7.76 -15.90 9.61
CA SER A 106 -6.44 -16.43 9.23
C SER A 106 -5.79 -15.55 8.16
N THR A 107 -4.45 -15.59 8.14
CA THR A 107 -3.66 -14.93 7.10
C THR A 107 -4.01 -15.45 5.71
N MET A 108 -4.31 -16.74 5.59
CA MET A 108 -4.69 -17.36 4.31
C MET A 108 -5.96 -16.74 3.75
N GLN A 109 -6.96 -16.51 4.59
CA GLN A 109 -8.21 -15.85 4.17
C GLN A 109 -7.97 -14.41 3.76
N ALA A 110 -7.16 -13.67 4.53
CA ALA A 110 -6.79 -12.30 4.19
C ALA A 110 -6.06 -12.24 2.85
N ARG A 111 -5.15 -13.17 2.60
CA ARG A 111 -4.42 -13.28 1.33
C ARG A 111 -5.36 -13.56 0.17
N GLN A 112 -6.27 -14.51 0.34
CA GLN A 112 -7.25 -14.87 -0.69
C GLN A 112 -8.14 -13.67 -1.02
N PHE A 113 -8.60 -12.95 -0.01
CA PHE A 113 -9.39 -11.73 -0.19
C PHE A 113 -8.63 -10.69 -1.00
N CYS A 114 -7.37 -10.43 -0.64
CA CYS A 114 -6.54 -9.46 -1.36
C CYS A 114 -6.29 -9.88 -2.82
N ASP A 115 -6.04 -11.16 -3.05
CA ASP A 115 -5.80 -11.67 -4.39
C ASP A 115 -7.05 -11.51 -5.27
N GLU A 116 -8.24 -11.74 -4.72
CA GLU A 116 -9.50 -11.60 -5.46
C GLU A 116 -9.89 -10.14 -5.68
N MET A 117 -9.72 -9.28 -4.67
CA MET A 117 -10.15 -7.89 -4.75
C MET A 117 -9.15 -6.98 -5.44
N PHE A 118 -7.86 -7.22 -5.27
CA PHE A 118 -6.81 -6.31 -5.72
C PHE A 118 -5.84 -6.94 -6.73
N GLY A 119 -5.90 -8.25 -6.91
CA GLY A 119 -5.06 -8.93 -7.90
C GLY A 119 -5.70 -8.88 -9.29
N GLY A 120 -4.88 -8.93 -10.32
CA GLY A 120 -5.34 -8.97 -11.71
C GLY A 120 -5.70 -7.60 -12.27
N SER A 121 -6.53 -7.59 -13.32
CA SER A 121 -6.87 -6.39 -14.09
C SER A 121 -8.02 -5.58 -13.50
N SER A 122 -8.86 -6.19 -12.67
CA SER A 122 -10.04 -5.55 -12.08
C SER A 122 -9.81 -5.29 -10.60
N VAL A 123 -9.05 -4.25 -10.29
CA VAL A 123 -8.75 -3.86 -8.91
C VAL A 123 -9.93 -3.10 -8.33
N VAL A 124 -10.46 -3.57 -7.20
CA VAL A 124 -11.50 -2.88 -6.45
C VAL A 124 -10.88 -1.73 -5.66
N SER A 125 -11.46 -0.55 -5.75
CA SER A 125 -11.03 0.61 -4.97
C SER A 125 -11.40 0.42 -3.50
N LEU A 126 -10.51 0.83 -2.59
CA LEU A 126 -10.80 0.84 -1.15
C LEU A 126 -11.96 1.79 -0.81
N VAL A 127 -12.20 2.80 -1.64
CA VAL A 127 -13.35 3.70 -1.47
C VAL A 127 -14.66 2.95 -1.69
N ASP A 128 -14.70 2.08 -2.70
CA ASP A 128 -15.90 1.33 -3.07
C ASP A 128 -16.13 0.08 -2.22
N LEU A 129 -15.11 -0.36 -1.53
CA LEU A 129 -15.17 -1.55 -0.68
C LEU A 129 -15.91 -1.21 0.62
N ASP A 130 -17.13 -1.72 0.77
CA ASP A 130 -17.96 -1.46 1.95
C ASP A 130 -18.14 -2.70 2.81
N ALA A 131 -18.79 -2.52 3.96
CA ALA A 131 -19.05 -3.61 4.91
C ALA A 131 -19.89 -4.73 4.31
N GLU A 132 -20.84 -4.39 3.44
CA GLU A 132 -21.71 -5.37 2.79
C GLU A 132 -20.91 -6.28 1.86
N MET A 133 -20.04 -5.73 1.04
CA MET A 133 -19.16 -6.51 0.16
C MET A 133 -18.25 -7.43 0.98
N LEU A 134 -17.70 -6.92 2.07
CA LEU A 134 -16.84 -7.70 2.96
C LEU A 134 -17.60 -8.86 3.60
N ASP A 135 -18.80 -8.59 4.11
CA ASP A 135 -19.64 -9.61 4.74
C ASP A 135 -20.07 -10.68 3.73
N GLU A 136 -20.45 -10.29 2.52
CA GLU A 136 -20.80 -11.23 1.46
C GLU A 136 -19.63 -12.14 1.11
N TRP A 137 -18.43 -11.57 1.01
CA TRP A 137 -17.22 -12.36 0.72
C TRP A 137 -16.95 -13.36 1.84
N LYS A 138 -17.04 -12.92 3.10
CA LYS A 138 -16.82 -13.79 4.27
C LYS A 138 -17.85 -14.92 4.33
N GLN A 139 -19.14 -14.63 4.07
CA GLN A 139 -20.18 -15.65 4.05
C GLN A 139 -19.94 -16.68 2.96
N LYS A 140 -19.55 -16.23 1.77
CA LYS A 140 -19.24 -17.10 0.63
C LYS A 140 -18.08 -18.06 0.92
N HIS A 141 -17.15 -17.67 1.78
CA HIS A 141 -15.95 -18.42 2.11
C HIS A 141 -15.98 -19.01 3.54
N ALA A 142 -17.12 -18.96 4.21
CA ALA A 142 -17.24 -19.35 5.65
C ALA A 142 -16.94 -20.81 5.93
N LEU A 143 -17.06 -21.70 4.93
CA LEU A 143 -16.85 -23.14 5.09
C LEU A 143 -15.43 -23.59 4.71
N GLU A 144 -14.57 -22.66 4.35
CA GLU A 144 -13.19 -22.95 3.96
C GLU A 144 -12.21 -22.96 5.12
#